data_4ba28165d6e944b13a2b0fa6521aa89f
#
_entry.id   4ba28165d6e944b13a2b0fa6521aa89f
#
_cell.length_a   1.000
_cell.length_b   1.000
_cell.length_c   1.000
_cell.angle_alpha   90.00
_cell.angle_beta   90.00
_cell.angle_gamma   90.00
#
_symmetry.space_group_name_H-M   'P 1'
#
loop_
_entity.id
_entity.type
_entity.pdbx_description
1 polymer ?
#
loop_
_entity_poly.entity_id
_entity_poly.type
_entity_poly.pdbx_seq_one_letter_code
_entity_poly.pdbx_strand_id
1 'polypeptide(L)'
;DIEFYSFEPIIDLINIGNELKELGYKNIQVKSAMHLETFTLFVDYFGYCDASYMPSNLFHKMPLWQFGKLKLAHPKFILIDILRMYNDPINSYWRIEKNFKRAIKLLKYYPLDTKGYFTKVVINNDTKDILNFVRKNIIIGSKLLVFGYYAYDYYKYKATNQESPLY
;
A
#
# COMPACT_ATOMS: atom_id res chain seq x y z
N ASP A 1 10.78 -0.94 16.48
CA ASP A 1 9.48 -0.33 16.78
C ASP A 1 8.34 -1.29 16.44
N ILE A 2 7.25 -1.15 17.17
CA ILE A 2 6.02 -1.90 16.94
C ILE A 2 5.06 -0.95 16.22
N GLU A 3 4.55 -1.38 15.05
CA GLU A 3 3.59 -0.59 14.29
C GLU A 3 2.19 -1.24 14.41
N PHE A 4 1.15 -0.44 14.70
CA PHE A 4 -0.22 -0.95 14.77
C PHE A 4 -1.25 0.06 14.23
N TYR A 5 -2.41 -0.45 13.83
CA TYR A 5 -3.55 0.39 13.45
C TYR A 5 -4.48 0.58 14.63
N SER A 6 -5.05 1.78 14.74
CA SER A 6 -6.09 2.10 15.71
C SER A 6 -7.10 3.07 15.09
N PHE A 7 -8.34 3.01 15.53
CA PHE A 7 -9.35 4.02 15.19
C PHE A 7 -9.32 5.23 16.16
N GLU A 8 -8.54 5.12 17.25
CA GLU A 8 -8.32 6.19 18.25
C GLU A 8 -6.84 6.24 18.67
N PRO A 9 -5.88 6.41 17.73
CA PRO A 9 -4.47 6.21 17.99
C PRO A 9 -3.88 7.10 19.09
N ILE A 10 -4.37 8.31 19.22
CA ILE A 10 -3.90 9.25 20.26
C ILE A 10 -4.32 8.74 21.64
N ILE A 11 -5.56 8.29 21.80
CA ILE A 11 -6.08 7.77 23.07
C ILE A 11 -5.34 6.50 23.47
N ASP A 12 -5.14 5.57 22.52
CA ASP A 12 -4.41 4.34 22.78
C ASP A 12 -2.96 4.60 23.20
N LEU A 13 -2.27 5.52 22.53
CA LEU A 13 -0.89 5.87 22.91
C LEU A 13 -0.82 6.60 24.26
N ILE A 14 -1.82 7.42 24.61
CA ILE A 14 -1.90 8.03 25.93
C ILE A 14 -2.07 6.96 27.02
N ASN A 15 -2.96 5.98 26.79
CA ASN A 15 -3.18 4.87 27.72
C ASN A 15 -1.89 4.05 27.92
N ILE A 16 -1.22 3.67 26.84
CA ILE A 16 0.09 2.98 26.90
C ILE A 16 1.10 3.83 27.66
N GLY A 17 1.17 5.14 27.37
CA GLY A 17 2.06 6.06 28.06
C GLY A 17 1.81 6.16 29.54
N ASN A 18 0.54 6.14 29.98
CA ASN A 18 0.17 6.15 31.38
C ASN A 18 0.59 4.85 32.09
N GLU A 19 0.36 3.70 31.47
CA GLU A 19 0.84 2.41 32.00
C GLU A 19 2.36 2.37 32.14
N LEU A 20 3.10 2.88 31.15
CA LEU A 20 4.56 2.98 31.22
C LEU A 20 5.01 3.91 32.35
N LYS A 21 4.28 5.00 32.60
CA LYS A 21 4.57 5.92 33.70
C LYS A 21 4.36 5.24 35.05
N GLU A 22 3.31 4.44 35.22
CA GLU A 22 3.05 3.65 36.42
C GLU A 22 4.15 2.61 36.67
N LEU A 23 4.73 2.06 35.59
CA LEU A 23 5.90 1.18 35.67
C LEU A 23 7.22 1.89 35.97
N GLY A 24 7.19 3.22 36.14
CA GLY A 24 8.35 4.03 36.55
C GLY A 24 9.16 4.62 35.40
N TYR A 25 8.75 4.44 34.14
CA TYR A 25 9.42 5.10 32.98
C TYR A 25 9.19 6.61 33.02
N LYS A 26 10.17 7.38 32.53
CA LYS A 26 10.14 8.84 32.52
C LYS A 26 10.20 9.38 31.09
N ASN A 27 10.01 10.69 30.95
CA ASN A 27 10.10 11.39 29.65
C ASN A 27 9.26 10.74 28.54
N ILE A 28 8.03 10.35 28.88
CA ILE A 28 7.09 9.73 27.93
C ILE A 28 6.40 10.84 27.12
N GLN A 29 6.43 10.73 25.81
CA GLN A 29 5.88 11.71 24.87
C GLN A 29 5.17 11.01 23.72
N VAL A 30 4.07 11.59 23.25
CA VAL A 30 3.41 11.21 22.01
C VAL A 30 3.54 12.36 21.03
N LYS A 31 4.02 12.09 19.82
CA LYS A 31 4.22 13.08 18.76
C LYS A 31 3.68 12.59 17.44
N SER A 32 3.28 13.51 16.59
CA SER A 32 2.97 13.18 15.18
C SER A 32 4.22 12.62 14.51
N ALA A 33 4.05 11.51 13.79
CA ALA A 33 5.09 10.92 12.95
C ALA A 33 5.18 11.64 11.60
N MET A 34 6.11 11.19 10.75
CA MET A 34 6.28 11.74 9.41
C MET A 34 5.08 11.44 8.49
N HIS A 35 4.37 10.34 8.75
CA HIS A 35 3.19 9.97 7.97
C HIS A 35 1.94 10.61 8.53
N LEU A 36 1.07 11.05 7.64
CA LEU A 36 -0.23 11.60 7.99
C LEU A 36 -0.99 10.63 8.88
N GLU A 37 -1.63 11.16 9.93
CA GLU A 37 -2.44 10.39 10.88
C GLU A 37 -1.69 9.23 11.58
N THR A 38 -0.36 9.33 11.67
CA THR A 38 0.47 8.39 12.43
C THR A 38 1.11 9.14 13.61
N PHE A 39 1.14 8.49 14.75
CA PHE A 39 1.67 9.04 15.99
C PHE A 39 2.68 8.06 16.59
N THR A 40 3.79 8.60 17.10
CA THR A 40 4.86 7.80 17.71
C THR A 40 4.89 8.05 19.21
N LEU A 41 4.97 6.97 19.98
CA LEU A 41 5.26 7.01 21.41
C LEU A 41 6.77 6.97 21.62
N PHE A 42 7.27 7.95 22.36
CA PHE A 42 8.67 8.08 22.77
C PHE A 42 8.81 7.85 24.27
N VAL A 43 9.88 7.15 24.65
CA VAL A 43 10.36 7.07 26.03
C VAL A 43 11.83 7.44 25.99
N ASP A 44 12.23 8.41 26.81
CA ASP A 44 13.61 8.94 26.85
C ASP A 44 14.15 9.30 25.45
N TYR A 45 13.29 9.95 24.64
CA TYR A 45 13.57 10.38 23.25
C TYR A 45 13.70 9.28 22.20
N PHE A 46 13.56 8.00 22.56
CA PHE A 46 13.54 6.89 21.62
C PHE A 46 12.10 6.51 21.27
N GLY A 47 11.81 6.33 19.96
CA GLY A 47 10.52 5.86 19.46
C GLY A 47 10.38 4.35 19.66
N TYR A 48 9.30 3.93 20.31
CA TYR A 48 9.04 2.52 20.62
C TYR A 48 7.89 1.93 19.80
N CYS A 49 6.85 2.70 19.57
CA CYS A 49 5.75 2.22 18.74
C CYS A 49 5.10 3.36 17.95
N ASP A 50 4.55 2.98 16.80
CA ASP A 50 3.79 3.83 15.91
C ASP A 50 2.33 3.36 15.84
N ALA A 51 1.39 4.27 16.10
CA ALA A 51 -0.02 4.04 15.91
C ALA A 51 -0.53 4.84 14.72
N SER A 52 -1.00 4.14 13.69
CA SER A 52 -1.58 4.74 12.49
C SER A 52 -3.11 4.71 12.59
N TYR A 53 -3.74 5.84 12.27
CA TYR A 53 -5.20 5.90 12.22
C TYR A 53 -5.77 5.01 11.13
N MET A 54 -6.82 4.28 11.48
CA MET A 54 -7.63 3.53 10.55
C MET A 54 -9.11 3.78 10.86
N PRO A 55 -9.93 4.17 9.88
CA PRO A 55 -11.36 4.36 10.10
C PRO A 55 -12.01 3.12 10.73
N SER A 56 -12.87 3.31 11.73
CA SER A 56 -13.49 2.22 12.51
C SER A 56 -14.19 1.17 11.62
N ASN A 57 -14.89 1.62 10.58
CA ASN A 57 -15.56 0.73 9.63
C ASN A 57 -14.59 -0.18 8.86
N LEU A 58 -13.36 0.27 8.60
CA LEU A 58 -12.32 -0.53 7.98
C LEU A 58 -11.61 -1.40 9.01
N PHE A 59 -11.29 -0.84 10.18
CA PHE A 59 -10.63 -1.54 11.28
C PHE A 59 -11.35 -2.83 11.67
N HIS A 60 -12.67 -2.77 11.81
CA HIS A 60 -13.50 -3.93 12.19
C HIS A 60 -13.72 -4.94 11.05
N LYS A 61 -13.47 -4.55 9.79
CA LYS A 61 -13.62 -5.42 8.62
C LYS A 61 -12.29 -5.91 8.06
N MET A 62 -11.18 -5.37 8.56
CA MET A 62 -9.86 -5.76 8.10
C MET A 62 -9.61 -7.25 8.35
N PRO A 63 -9.14 -8.00 7.35
CA PRO A 63 -8.77 -9.39 7.56
C PRO A 63 -7.58 -9.48 8.52
N LEU A 64 -7.74 -10.33 9.52
CA LEU A 64 -6.75 -10.52 10.58
C LEU A 64 -6.22 -11.94 10.55
N TRP A 65 -5.00 -12.11 11.02
CA TRP A 65 -4.43 -13.38 11.38
C TRP A 65 -4.16 -13.40 12.88
N GLN A 66 -4.62 -14.43 13.56
CA GLN A 66 -4.40 -14.58 15.00
C GLN A 66 -3.17 -15.44 15.27
N PHE A 67 -2.24 -14.90 16.04
CA PHE A 67 -1.07 -15.60 16.52
C PHE A 67 -1.04 -15.52 18.06
N GLY A 68 -1.46 -16.57 18.72
CA GLY A 68 -1.68 -16.56 20.17
C GLY A 68 -2.72 -15.51 20.57
N LYS A 69 -2.32 -14.56 21.40
CA LYS A 69 -3.16 -13.41 21.80
C LYS A 69 -3.01 -12.20 20.86
N LEU A 70 -2.06 -12.23 19.92
CA LEU A 70 -1.82 -11.12 19.01
C LEU A 70 -2.75 -11.20 17.79
N LYS A 71 -3.30 -10.06 17.42
CA LYS A 71 -4.04 -9.86 16.18
C LYS A 71 -3.11 -9.19 15.18
N LEU A 72 -2.74 -9.90 14.13
CA LEU A 72 -1.87 -9.40 13.07
C LEU A 72 -2.67 -9.03 11.85
N ALA A 73 -2.32 -7.93 11.19
CA ALA A 73 -2.88 -7.61 9.89
C ALA A 73 -2.57 -8.74 8.90
N HIS A 74 -3.58 -9.16 8.13
CA HIS A 74 -3.43 -10.25 7.18
C HIS A 74 -2.39 -9.88 6.09
N PRO A 75 -1.53 -10.81 5.63
CA PRO A 75 -0.50 -10.52 4.63
C PRO A 75 -1.00 -9.82 3.36
N LYS A 76 -2.20 -10.18 2.88
CA LYS A 76 -2.82 -9.50 1.73
C LYS A 76 -3.15 -8.04 2.02
N PHE A 77 -3.55 -7.71 3.26
CA PHE A 77 -3.79 -6.33 3.67
C PHE A 77 -2.48 -5.54 3.75
N ILE A 78 -1.43 -6.14 4.33
CA ILE A 78 -0.08 -5.54 4.36
C ILE A 78 0.42 -5.26 2.93
N LEU A 79 0.16 -6.17 1.99
CA LEU A 79 0.51 -5.96 0.58
C LEU A 79 -0.23 -4.76 -0.01
N ILE A 80 -1.54 -4.61 0.26
CA ILE A 80 -2.32 -3.45 -0.20
C ILE A 80 -1.74 -2.16 0.37
N ASP A 81 -1.37 -2.14 1.64
CA ASP A 81 -0.78 -0.96 2.29
C ASP A 81 0.58 -0.61 1.67
N ILE A 82 1.43 -1.61 1.39
CA ILE A 82 2.68 -1.40 0.64
C ILE A 82 2.40 -0.80 -0.75
N LEU A 83 1.42 -1.33 -1.48
CA LEU A 83 1.06 -0.85 -2.82
C LEU A 83 0.48 0.57 -2.79
N ARG A 84 -0.26 0.92 -1.73
CA ARG A 84 -0.77 2.28 -1.53
C ARG A 84 0.34 3.33 -1.53
N MET A 85 1.50 3.02 -0.97
CA MET A 85 2.63 3.94 -0.92
C MET A 85 3.19 4.29 -2.31
N TYR A 86 3.02 3.44 -3.32
CA TYR A 86 3.42 3.74 -4.69
C TYR A 86 2.52 4.79 -5.37
N ASN A 87 1.32 5.01 -4.84
CA ASN A 87 0.40 6.03 -5.34
C ASN A 87 0.69 7.43 -4.78
N ASP A 88 1.59 7.53 -3.80
CA ASP A 88 2.05 8.79 -3.22
C ASP A 88 3.59 8.92 -3.32
N PRO A 89 4.13 9.10 -4.52
CA PRO A 89 5.58 9.15 -4.73
C PRO A 89 6.24 10.37 -4.06
N ILE A 90 5.51 11.45 -3.87
CA ILE A 90 6.04 12.68 -3.26
C ILE A 90 6.41 12.42 -1.80
N ASN A 91 5.55 11.73 -1.06
CA ASN A 91 5.75 11.44 0.36
C ASN A 91 6.33 10.06 0.64
N SER A 92 6.67 9.29 -0.39
CA SER A 92 7.11 7.89 -0.22
C SER A 92 8.29 7.47 -1.09
N TYR A 93 8.87 8.37 -1.93
CA TYR A 93 9.91 7.99 -2.89
C TYR A 93 11.12 7.30 -2.23
N TRP A 94 11.55 7.71 -1.04
CA TRP A 94 12.67 7.11 -0.30
C TRP A 94 12.35 5.71 0.25
N ARG A 95 11.08 5.30 0.25
CA ARG A 95 10.63 3.98 0.74
C ARG A 95 10.38 2.98 -0.39
N ILE A 96 10.39 3.41 -1.64
CA ILE A 96 10.01 2.58 -2.79
C ILE A 96 10.85 1.30 -2.83
N GLU A 97 12.16 1.40 -2.70
CA GLU A 97 13.05 0.23 -2.74
C GLU A 97 12.78 -0.74 -1.57
N LYS A 98 12.65 -0.21 -0.35
CA LYS A 98 12.35 -0.99 0.86
C LYS A 98 11.00 -1.71 0.72
N ASN A 99 9.99 -1.00 0.23
CA ASN A 99 8.65 -1.53 0.06
C ASN A 99 8.58 -2.58 -1.05
N PHE A 100 9.31 -2.38 -2.13
CA PHE A 100 9.43 -3.36 -3.21
C PHE A 100 10.05 -4.67 -2.72
N LYS A 101 11.15 -4.61 -1.99
CA LYS A 101 11.79 -5.78 -1.36
C LYS A 101 10.83 -6.50 -0.39
N ARG A 102 10.06 -5.74 0.40
CA ARG A 102 9.05 -6.31 1.31
C ARG A 102 7.90 -6.98 0.54
N ALA A 103 7.39 -6.32 -0.52
CA ALA A 103 6.31 -6.87 -1.35
C ALA A 103 6.71 -8.19 -2.02
N ILE A 104 7.91 -8.25 -2.64
CA ILE A 104 8.42 -9.48 -3.24
C ILE A 104 8.53 -10.60 -2.20
N LYS A 105 9.09 -10.30 -1.03
CA LYS A 105 9.24 -11.28 0.04
C LYS A 105 7.87 -11.76 0.55
N LEU A 106 6.91 -10.84 0.70
CA LEU A 106 5.57 -11.16 1.13
C LEU A 106 4.86 -12.07 0.11
N LEU A 107 4.92 -11.73 -1.18
CA LEU A 107 4.31 -12.52 -2.27
C LEU A 107 4.95 -13.90 -2.43
N LYS A 108 6.23 -14.04 -2.11
CA LYS A 108 6.92 -15.35 -2.13
C LYS A 108 6.29 -16.34 -1.14
N TYR A 109 5.92 -15.87 0.06
CA TYR A 109 5.38 -16.72 1.12
C TYR A 109 3.85 -16.73 1.18
N TYR A 110 3.22 -15.68 0.68
CA TYR A 110 1.77 -15.48 0.65
C TYR A 110 1.33 -15.07 -0.75
N PRO A 111 1.41 -15.99 -1.73
CA PRO A 111 1.05 -15.68 -3.11
C PRO A 111 -0.42 -15.29 -3.22
N LEU A 112 -0.73 -14.42 -4.16
CA LEU A 112 -2.11 -14.11 -4.52
C LEU A 112 -2.70 -15.30 -5.27
N ASP A 113 -3.91 -15.69 -4.89
CA ASP A 113 -4.66 -16.65 -5.69
C ASP A 113 -5.21 -15.95 -6.94
N THR A 114 -4.62 -16.29 -8.08
CA THR A 114 -5.00 -15.72 -9.38
C THR A 114 -5.94 -16.63 -10.16
N LYS A 115 -6.35 -17.79 -9.61
CA LYS A 115 -7.24 -18.71 -10.26
C LYS A 115 -8.63 -18.06 -10.44
N GLY A 116 -9.04 -17.90 -11.67
CA GLY A 116 -10.39 -17.44 -12.04
C GLY A 116 -10.57 -15.92 -12.23
N TYR A 117 -9.54 -15.10 -11.96
CA TYR A 117 -9.66 -13.62 -12.10
C TYR A 117 -9.21 -13.07 -13.46
N PHE A 118 -8.57 -13.88 -14.28
CA PHE A 118 -8.15 -13.45 -15.61
C PHE A 118 -9.09 -14.04 -16.67
N THR A 119 -10.18 -13.35 -16.94
CA THR A 119 -10.87 -13.51 -18.22
C THR A 119 -9.96 -12.93 -19.30
N LYS A 120 -9.62 -13.74 -20.31
CA LYS A 120 -8.99 -13.20 -21.53
C LYS A 120 -9.92 -12.12 -22.07
N VAL A 121 -9.48 -10.87 -22.01
CA VAL A 121 -10.21 -9.80 -22.71
C VAL A 121 -10.05 -10.06 -24.19
N VAL A 122 -11.12 -10.51 -24.82
CA VAL A 122 -11.16 -10.67 -26.26
C VAL A 122 -11.45 -9.28 -26.84
N ILE A 123 -10.42 -8.66 -27.42
CA ILE A 123 -10.57 -7.38 -28.11
C ILE A 123 -11.02 -7.71 -29.53
N ASN A 124 -12.24 -7.34 -29.87
CA ASN A 124 -12.74 -7.46 -31.22
C ASN A 124 -12.15 -6.38 -32.15
N ASN A 125 -12.35 -6.49 -33.47
CA ASN A 125 -11.80 -5.56 -34.44
C ASN A 125 -12.31 -4.13 -34.22
N ASP A 126 -13.59 -3.96 -33.91
CA ASP A 126 -14.18 -2.64 -33.66
C ASP A 126 -13.51 -1.93 -32.49
N THR A 127 -13.20 -2.69 -31.41
CA THR A 127 -12.47 -2.16 -30.27
C THR A 127 -11.03 -1.73 -30.64
N LYS A 128 -10.36 -2.51 -31.50
CA LYS A 128 -9.03 -2.13 -32.01
C LYS A 128 -9.08 -0.86 -32.84
N ASP A 129 -10.08 -0.71 -33.70
CA ASP A 129 -10.24 0.46 -34.55
C ASP A 129 -10.50 1.72 -33.71
N ILE A 130 -11.36 1.62 -32.70
CA ILE A 130 -11.61 2.71 -31.76
C ILE A 130 -10.34 3.08 -31.00
N LEU A 131 -9.59 2.11 -30.47
CA LEU A 131 -8.35 2.36 -29.75
C LEU A 131 -7.28 3.00 -30.64
N ASN A 132 -7.17 2.56 -31.90
CA ASN A 132 -6.28 3.14 -32.88
C ASN A 132 -6.68 4.57 -33.24
N PHE A 133 -7.98 4.86 -33.36
CA PHE A 133 -8.49 6.20 -33.59
C PHE A 133 -8.13 7.13 -32.44
N VAL A 134 -8.39 6.72 -31.19
CA VAL A 134 -8.05 7.49 -29.99
C VAL A 134 -6.55 7.74 -29.92
N ARG A 135 -5.73 6.72 -30.15
CA ARG A 135 -4.28 6.83 -30.15
C ARG A 135 -3.80 7.85 -31.16
N LYS A 136 -4.23 7.73 -32.44
CA LYS A 136 -3.72 8.56 -33.54
C LYS A 136 -4.22 10.01 -33.47
N ASN A 137 -5.48 10.22 -33.09
CA ASN A 137 -6.11 11.51 -33.24
C ASN A 137 -6.20 12.32 -31.95
N ILE A 138 -6.09 11.65 -30.78
CA ILE A 138 -6.25 12.30 -29.48
C ILE A 138 -4.94 12.29 -28.69
N ILE A 139 -4.21 11.17 -28.66
CA ILE A 139 -3.04 11.00 -27.79
C ILE A 139 -1.76 11.49 -28.47
N ILE A 140 -1.48 11.02 -29.71
CA ILE A 140 -0.24 11.37 -30.42
C ILE A 140 -0.23 12.86 -30.74
N GLY A 141 0.85 13.55 -30.31
CA GLY A 141 1.00 15.00 -30.50
C GLY A 141 0.29 15.86 -29.46
N SER A 142 -0.45 15.27 -28.55
CA SER A 142 -1.08 15.99 -27.43
C SER A 142 -0.12 16.14 -26.24
N LYS A 143 -0.53 16.93 -25.23
CA LYS A 143 0.16 17.03 -23.93
C LYS A 143 -0.35 16.01 -22.91
N LEU A 144 -1.12 15.00 -23.35
CA LEU A 144 -1.73 14.00 -22.48
C LEU A 144 -0.70 12.95 -22.06
N LEU A 145 -0.77 12.55 -20.80
CA LEU A 145 0.03 11.45 -20.23
C LEU A 145 -0.81 10.19 -20.17
N VAL A 146 -0.37 9.16 -20.89
CA VAL A 146 -1.06 7.86 -20.90
C VAL A 146 -0.61 7.03 -19.69
N PHE A 147 -1.57 6.46 -18.96
CA PHE A 147 -1.32 5.59 -17.81
C PHE A 147 -2.25 4.35 -17.85
N GLY A 148 -2.20 3.55 -16.79
CA GLY A 148 -3.06 2.37 -16.66
C GLY A 148 -2.63 1.20 -17.53
N TYR A 149 -3.59 0.35 -17.89
CA TYR A 149 -3.31 -0.91 -18.59
C TYR A 149 -2.63 -0.73 -19.96
N TYR A 150 -2.98 0.31 -20.68
CA TYR A 150 -2.37 0.61 -21.99
C TYR A 150 -0.87 0.92 -21.87
N ALA A 151 -0.47 1.75 -20.90
CA ALA A 151 0.94 2.04 -20.64
C ALA A 151 1.67 0.80 -20.11
N TYR A 152 1.05 0.03 -19.21
CA TYR A 152 1.58 -1.23 -18.70
C TYR A 152 1.86 -2.22 -19.84
N ASP A 153 0.89 -2.42 -20.73
CA ASP A 153 0.99 -3.36 -21.84
C ASP A 153 2.09 -2.94 -22.83
N TYR A 154 2.23 -1.64 -23.09
CA TYR A 154 3.34 -1.09 -23.87
C TYR A 154 4.71 -1.45 -23.26
N TYR A 155 4.91 -1.22 -21.98
CA TYR A 155 6.17 -1.53 -21.31
C TYR A 155 6.43 -3.05 -21.26
N LYS A 156 5.40 -3.85 -21.06
CA LYS A 156 5.48 -5.31 -21.16
C LYS A 156 5.94 -5.73 -22.55
N TYR A 157 5.32 -5.23 -23.60
CA TYR A 157 5.72 -5.49 -24.99
C TYR A 157 7.18 -5.12 -25.24
N LYS A 158 7.60 -3.93 -24.80
CA LYS A 158 8.99 -3.47 -24.93
C LYS A 158 10.00 -4.36 -24.20
N ALA A 159 9.61 -4.88 -23.04
CA ALA A 159 10.50 -5.73 -22.23
C ALA A 159 10.58 -7.17 -22.70
N THR A 160 9.52 -7.72 -23.28
CA THR A 160 9.37 -9.15 -23.55
C THR A 160 9.28 -9.48 -25.04
N ASN A 161 9.08 -8.51 -25.93
CA ASN A 161 8.72 -8.67 -27.34
C ASN A 161 7.50 -9.59 -27.58
N GLN A 162 6.68 -9.79 -26.56
CA GLN A 162 5.44 -10.56 -26.71
C GLN A 162 4.38 -9.68 -27.36
N GLU A 163 3.68 -10.23 -28.36
CA GLU A 163 2.55 -9.52 -28.98
C GLU A 163 1.55 -9.04 -27.93
N SER A 164 1.19 -7.79 -28.05
CA SER A 164 0.16 -7.17 -27.23
C SER A 164 -1.15 -7.13 -28.01
N PRO A 165 -2.29 -7.42 -27.38
CA PRO A 165 -3.58 -7.25 -28.03
C PRO A 165 -3.91 -5.78 -28.34
N LEU A 166 -3.15 -4.82 -27.79
CA LEU A 166 -3.39 -3.38 -27.93
C LEU A 166 -2.46 -2.69 -28.95
N TYR A 167 -1.45 -3.39 -29.46
CA TYR A 167 -0.46 -2.85 -30.42
C TYR A 167 -0.35 -3.72 -31.67
#